data_0513f98aff7f71caa7d23f0532a4f7bd
#
_entry.id   0513f98aff7f71caa7d23f0532a4f7bd
#
_cell.length_a   1.000
_cell.length_b   1.000
_cell.length_c   1.000
_cell.angle_alpha   90.00
_cell.angle_beta   90.00
_cell.angle_gamma   90.00
#
_symmetry.space_group_name_H-M   'P 1'
#
loop_
_entity.id
_entity.type
_entity.pdbx_description
1 polymer ?
#
loop_
_entity_poly.entity_id
_entity_poly.type
_entity_poly.pdbx_seq_one_letter_code
_entity_poly.pdbx_strand_id
1 'polypeptide(L)'
;MKLHLVKFLPAIIWLLLSIWLLTMPGSKIPHQDWFDTFQVDKWVHICLFFILCFLFMLPFKKQMITKKTYWFAAIAFLGIVYGIGIEFIQRDYIANRSFDIWDIVADIVGCSTAFALARKKLVGI
;
A
#
# COMPACT_ATOMS: atom_id res chain seq x y z
N MET A 1 8.94 24.50 5.37
CA MET A 1 9.67 23.38 5.99
C MET A 1 10.32 22.54 4.90
N LYS A 2 11.59 22.28 5.05
CA LYS A 2 12.31 21.41 4.10
C LYS A 2 12.02 19.94 4.40
N LEU A 3 11.66 19.18 3.36
CA LEU A 3 11.57 17.74 3.46
C LEU A 3 12.92 17.13 3.09
N HIS A 4 13.48 16.37 4.00
CA HIS A 4 14.72 15.65 3.73
C HIS A 4 14.41 14.31 3.08
N LEU A 5 15.04 14.02 1.96
CA LEU A 5 14.82 12.78 1.21
C LEU A 5 15.07 11.54 2.08
N VAL A 6 15.97 11.63 3.05
CA VAL A 6 16.28 10.52 3.94
C VAL A 6 15.05 10.08 4.76
N LYS A 7 14.09 10.97 4.98
CA LYS A 7 12.86 10.63 5.72
C LYS A 7 11.94 9.68 4.93
N PHE A 8 12.13 9.62 3.62
CA PHE A 8 11.38 8.69 2.77
C PHE A 8 12.05 7.32 2.65
N LEU A 9 13.23 7.13 3.22
CA LEU A 9 13.98 5.88 3.05
C LEU A 9 13.19 4.66 3.53
N PRO A 10 12.54 4.64 4.71
CA PRO A 10 11.73 3.48 5.10
C PRO A 10 10.60 3.20 4.11
N ALA A 11 9.95 4.24 3.59
CA ALA A 11 8.88 4.10 2.61
C ALA A 11 9.40 3.52 1.30
N ILE A 12 10.54 3.98 0.83
CA ILE A 12 11.16 3.49 -0.41
C ILE A 12 11.56 2.03 -0.26
N ILE A 13 12.16 1.65 0.87
CA ILE A 13 12.52 0.27 1.15
C ILE A 13 11.27 -0.62 1.15
N TRP A 14 10.19 -0.16 1.79
CA TRP A 14 8.93 -0.90 1.82
C TRP A 14 8.31 -1.01 0.43
N LEU A 15 8.38 0.05 -0.38
CA LEU A 15 7.91 0.03 -1.75
C LEU A 15 8.64 -1.04 -2.57
N LEU A 16 9.97 -1.08 -2.48
CA LEU A 16 10.77 -2.08 -3.21
C LEU A 16 10.43 -3.49 -2.74
N LEU A 17 10.26 -3.69 -1.45
CA LEU A 17 9.83 -4.97 -0.91
C LEU A 17 8.45 -5.37 -1.44
N SER A 18 7.51 -4.41 -1.48
CA SER A 18 6.17 -4.67 -1.98
C SER A 18 6.18 -5.06 -3.47
N ILE A 19 7.00 -4.40 -4.27
CA ILE A 19 7.15 -4.74 -5.69
C ILE A 19 7.65 -6.18 -5.83
N TRP A 20 8.67 -6.53 -5.06
CA TRP A 20 9.22 -7.89 -5.07
C TRP A 20 8.17 -8.94 -4.71
N LEU A 21 7.42 -8.71 -3.63
CA LEU A 21 6.38 -9.65 -3.18
C LEU A 21 5.23 -9.76 -4.17
N LEU A 22 4.78 -8.62 -4.72
CA LEU A 22 3.61 -8.57 -5.59
C LEU A 22 3.90 -9.03 -7.02
N THR A 23 5.17 -9.07 -7.41
CA THR A 23 5.57 -9.58 -8.73
C THR A 23 6.16 -11.00 -8.67
N MET A 24 6.13 -11.63 -7.50
CA MET A 24 6.58 -13.01 -7.34
C MET A 24 5.66 -13.97 -8.10
N PRO A 25 6.20 -14.97 -8.82
CA PRO A 25 5.37 -15.97 -9.49
C PRO A 25 4.45 -16.70 -8.50
N GLY A 26 3.23 -16.99 -8.92
CA GLY A 26 2.24 -17.66 -8.07
C GLY A 26 2.69 -19.01 -7.54
N SER A 27 3.55 -19.73 -8.28
CA SER A 27 4.09 -21.01 -7.87
C SER A 27 4.99 -20.94 -6.63
N LYS A 28 5.54 -19.76 -6.32
CA LYS A 28 6.40 -19.56 -5.14
C LYS A 28 5.63 -19.14 -3.90
N ILE A 29 4.32 -18.95 -4.03
CA ILE A 29 3.47 -18.56 -2.90
C ILE A 29 2.99 -19.82 -2.20
N PRO A 30 3.09 -19.90 -0.85
CA PRO A 30 2.57 -21.07 -0.12
C PRO A 30 1.08 -21.24 -0.34
N HIS A 31 0.65 -22.48 -0.62
CA HIS A 31 -0.76 -22.84 -0.74
C HIS A 31 -1.12 -23.78 0.40
N GLN A 32 -1.88 -23.29 1.36
CA GLN A 32 -2.44 -24.05 2.47
C GLN A 32 -3.95 -23.87 2.45
N ASP A 33 -4.70 -24.90 2.83
CA ASP A 33 -6.16 -24.85 2.84
C ASP A 33 -6.68 -23.69 3.71
N TRP A 34 -6.07 -23.47 4.89
CA TRP A 34 -6.46 -22.37 5.77
C TRP A 34 -6.14 -21.00 5.15
N PHE A 35 -5.08 -20.94 4.31
CA PHE A 35 -4.67 -19.72 3.62
C PHE A 35 -5.80 -19.24 2.70
N ASP A 36 -6.39 -20.16 1.92
CA ASP A 36 -7.50 -19.82 1.04
C ASP A 36 -8.79 -19.56 1.82
N THR A 37 -9.06 -20.32 2.88
CA THR A 37 -10.27 -20.19 3.69
C THR A 37 -10.36 -18.81 4.34
N PHE A 38 -9.24 -18.31 4.89
CA PHE A 38 -9.21 -17.02 5.56
C PHE A 38 -8.80 -15.87 4.64
N GLN A 39 -8.58 -16.16 3.35
CA GLN A 39 -8.17 -15.15 2.35
C GLN A 39 -6.97 -14.32 2.83
N VAL A 40 -5.93 -15.01 3.26
CA VAL A 40 -4.73 -14.41 3.84
C VAL A 40 -4.07 -13.45 2.84
N ASP A 41 -4.16 -13.74 1.53
CA ASP A 41 -3.66 -12.85 0.48
C ASP A 41 -4.29 -11.45 0.55
N LYS A 42 -5.59 -11.36 0.84
CA LYS A 42 -6.29 -10.06 0.98
C LYS A 42 -5.78 -9.29 2.19
N TRP A 43 -5.59 -9.98 3.32
CA TRP A 43 -5.03 -9.35 4.53
C TRP A 43 -3.61 -8.87 4.30
N VAL A 44 -2.81 -9.62 3.54
CA VAL A 44 -1.45 -9.20 3.17
C VAL A 44 -1.50 -7.92 2.33
N HIS A 45 -2.42 -7.83 1.35
CA HIS A 45 -2.60 -6.62 0.55
C HIS A 45 -2.98 -5.42 1.43
N ILE A 46 -3.94 -5.60 2.33
CA ILE A 46 -4.36 -4.52 3.23
C ILE A 46 -3.17 -4.01 4.05
N CYS A 47 -2.40 -4.92 4.65
CA CYS A 47 -1.25 -4.56 5.48
C CYS A 47 -0.14 -3.90 4.67
N LEU A 48 0.18 -4.45 3.49
CA LEU A 48 1.22 -3.90 2.61
C LEU A 48 0.91 -2.46 2.22
N PHE A 49 -0.32 -2.22 1.77
CA PHE A 49 -0.71 -0.89 1.29
C PHE A 49 -0.93 0.09 2.44
N PHE A 50 -1.44 -0.39 3.57
CA PHE A 50 -1.55 0.43 4.78
C PHE A 50 -0.17 0.95 5.21
N ILE A 51 0.79 0.05 5.38
CA ILE A 51 2.13 0.40 5.83
C ILE A 51 2.82 1.29 4.80
N LEU A 52 2.68 0.96 3.52
CA LEU A 52 3.27 1.74 2.42
C LEU A 52 2.80 3.19 2.46
N CYS A 53 1.48 3.40 2.48
CA CYS A 53 0.91 4.74 2.49
C CYS A 53 1.29 5.49 3.77
N PHE A 54 1.19 4.83 4.92
CA PHE A 54 1.50 5.47 6.20
C PHE A 54 2.97 5.91 6.26
N LEU A 55 3.89 5.08 5.78
CA LEU A 55 5.31 5.42 5.75
C LEU A 55 5.59 6.62 4.83
N PHE A 56 4.88 6.73 3.69
CA PHE A 56 5.01 7.90 2.82
C PHE A 56 4.36 9.15 3.42
N MET A 57 3.37 9.00 4.30
CA MET A 57 2.71 10.12 4.96
C MET A 57 3.54 10.73 6.09
N LEU A 58 4.32 9.90 6.80
CA LEU A 58 5.08 10.34 7.99
C LEU A 58 6.00 11.54 7.73
N PRO A 59 6.75 11.64 6.61
CA PRO A 59 7.60 12.81 6.38
C PRO A 59 6.85 14.14 6.34
N PHE A 60 5.54 14.12 6.09
CA PHE A 60 4.71 15.32 5.99
C PHE A 60 4.08 15.72 7.32
N LYS A 61 4.36 15.02 8.41
CA LYS A 61 3.68 15.23 9.70
C LYS A 61 3.87 16.64 10.29
N LYS A 62 4.94 17.34 9.90
CA LYS A 62 5.22 18.68 10.38
C LYS A 62 4.75 19.78 9.45
N GLN A 63 4.07 19.44 8.36
CA GLN A 63 3.50 20.43 7.45
C GLN A 63 2.26 21.10 8.08
N MET A 64 1.83 22.23 7.50
CA MET A 64 0.59 22.88 7.90
C MET A 64 -0.59 21.93 7.70
N ILE A 65 -1.64 22.06 8.52
CA ILE A 65 -2.80 21.16 8.52
C ILE A 65 -3.39 20.98 7.12
N THR A 66 -3.62 22.07 6.39
CA THR A 66 -4.18 22.01 5.03
C THR A 66 -3.26 21.26 4.07
N LYS A 67 -1.95 21.53 4.13
CA LYS A 67 -0.98 20.89 3.26
C LYS A 67 -0.82 19.41 3.56
N LYS A 68 -0.76 19.02 4.84
CA LYS A 68 -0.59 17.60 5.15
C LYS A 68 -1.84 16.79 4.84
N THR A 69 -3.05 17.35 4.99
CA THR A 69 -4.26 16.66 4.55
C THR A 69 -4.23 16.43 3.04
N TYR A 70 -3.81 17.42 2.27
CA TYR A 70 -3.63 17.30 0.83
C TYR A 70 -2.63 16.18 0.48
N TRP A 71 -1.46 16.19 1.12
CA TRP A 71 -0.42 15.19 0.85
C TRP A 71 -0.87 13.78 1.25
N PHE A 72 -1.56 13.65 2.38
CA PHE A 72 -2.08 12.36 2.82
C PHE A 72 -3.10 11.81 1.80
N ALA A 73 -4.00 12.65 1.31
CA ALA A 73 -4.98 12.25 0.29
C ALA A 73 -4.30 11.88 -1.02
N ALA A 74 -3.31 12.66 -1.45
CA ALA A 74 -2.54 12.38 -2.67
C ALA A 74 -1.79 11.05 -2.57
N ILE A 75 -1.17 10.77 -1.42
CA ILE A 75 -0.45 9.52 -1.19
C ILE A 75 -1.40 8.33 -1.22
N ALA A 76 -2.56 8.44 -0.56
CA ALA A 76 -3.56 7.37 -0.58
C ALA A 76 -4.06 7.12 -2.01
N PHE A 77 -4.31 8.16 -2.77
CA PHE A 77 -4.73 8.05 -4.17
C PHE A 77 -3.66 7.36 -5.03
N LEU A 78 -2.40 7.78 -4.88
CA LEU A 78 -1.29 7.16 -5.63
C LEU A 78 -1.10 5.70 -5.24
N GLY A 79 -1.32 5.36 -3.96
CA GLY A 79 -1.29 3.98 -3.51
C GLY A 79 -2.35 3.13 -4.19
N ILE A 80 -3.56 3.66 -4.35
CA ILE A 80 -4.65 2.97 -5.05
C ILE A 80 -4.28 2.77 -6.52
N VAL A 81 -3.75 3.79 -7.19
CA VAL A 81 -3.31 3.70 -8.60
C VAL A 81 -2.22 2.64 -8.74
N TYR A 82 -1.26 2.62 -7.83
CA TYR A 82 -0.21 1.61 -7.79
C TYR A 82 -0.80 0.19 -7.65
N GLY A 83 -1.78 0.02 -6.75
CA GLY A 83 -2.44 -1.27 -6.56
C GLY A 83 -3.16 -1.76 -7.81
N ILE A 84 -3.86 -0.86 -8.50
CA ILE A 84 -4.53 -1.20 -9.76
C ILE A 84 -3.50 -1.60 -10.82
N GLY A 85 -2.40 -0.83 -10.92
CA GLY A 85 -1.33 -1.13 -11.87
C GLY A 85 -0.68 -2.48 -11.62
N ILE A 86 -0.44 -2.81 -10.37
CA ILE A 86 0.14 -4.11 -9.98
C ILE A 86 -0.79 -5.27 -10.40
N GLU A 87 -2.11 -5.11 -10.25
CA GLU A 87 -3.06 -6.16 -10.66
C GLU A 87 -2.95 -6.47 -12.16
N PHE A 88 -2.85 -5.42 -12.98
CA PHE A 88 -2.65 -5.61 -14.42
C PHE A 88 -1.30 -6.26 -14.74
N ILE A 89 -0.25 -5.89 -14.02
CA ILE A 89 1.07 -6.51 -14.18
C ILE A 89 1.01 -7.99 -13.79
N GLN A 90 0.35 -8.33 -12.69
CA GLN A 90 0.19 -9.72 -12.27
C GLN A 90 -0.55 -10.55 -13.32
N ARG A 91 -1.62 -10.01 -13.88
CA ARG A 91 -2.40 -10.71 -14.91
C ARG A 91 -1.57 -10.97 -16.16
N ASP A 92 -0.85 -9.94 -16.65
CA ASP A 92 -0.27 -9.96 -17.99
C ASP A 92 1.18 -10.45 -18.02
N TYR A 93 1.93 -10.30 -16.93
CA TYR A 93 3.39 -10.53 -16.95
C TYR A 93 3.89 -11.52 -15.91
N ILE A 94 3.08 -11.93 -14.93
CA ILE A 94 3.52 -12.80 -13.84
C ILE A 94 2.90 -14.17 -14.00
N ALA A 95 3.76 -15.21 -14.06
CA ALA A 95 3.33 -16.59 -14.19
C ALA A 95 2.51 -17.04 -12.98
N ASN A 96 1.43 -17.78 -13.25
CA ASN A 96 0.53 -18.36 -12.23
C ASN A 96 -0.12 -17.30 -11.32
N ARG A 97 -0.30 -16.10 -11.86
CA ARG A 97 -1.05 -15.01 -11.21
C ARG A 97 -2.23 -14.62 -12.09
N SER A 98 -3.34 -14.25 -11.47
CA SER A 98 -4.56 -13.83 -12.17
C SER A 98 -5.02 -12.49 -11.64
N PHE A 99 -5.83 -11.77 -12.43
CA PHE A 99 -6.47 -10.54 -12.01
C PHE A 99 -7.54 -10.87 -10.96
N ASP A 100 -7.50 -10.16 -9.83
CA ASP A 100 -8.48 -10.33 -8.76
C ASP A 100 -8.93 -8.95 -8.30
N ILE A 101 -10.19 -8.63 -8.58
CA ILE A 101 -10.77 -7.33 -8.20
C ILE A 101 -10.77 -7.15 -6.68
N TRP A 102 -10.85 -8.23 -5.92
CA TRP A 102 -10.84 -8.17 -4.46
C TRP A 102 -9.47 -7.77 -3.91
N ASP A 103 -8.39 -8.04 -4.63
CA ASP A 103 -7.06 -7.53 -4.27
C ASP A 103 -7.03 -5.99 -4.39
N ILE A 104 -7.68 -5.44 -5.41
CA ILE A 104 -7.83 -4.00 -5.56
C ILE A 104 -8.65 -3.41 -4.41
N VAL A 105 -9.74 -4.06 -4.03
CA VAL A 105 -10.56 -3.64 -2.89
C VAL A 105 -9.73 -3.64 -1.61
N ALA A 106 -8.92 -4.67 -1.39
CA ALA A 106 -8.03 -4.77 -0.23
C ALA A 106 -7.01 -3.62 -0.23
N ASP A 107 -6.44 -3.30 -1.39
CA ASP A 107 -5.49 -2.20 -1.53
C ASP A 107 -6.15 -0.86 -1.19
N ILE A 108 -7.39 -0.65 -1.65
CA ILE A 108 -8.17 0.56 -1.33
C ILE A 108 -8.42 0.64 0.18
N VAL A 109 -8.79 -0.46 0.81
CA VAL A 109 -9.01 -0.52 2.26
C VAL A 109 -7.72 -0.14 3.00
N GLY A 110 -6.57 -0.68 2.59
CA GLY A 110 -5.28 -0.37 3.20
C GLY A 110 -4.93 1.10 3.08
N CYS A 111 -5.04 1.66 1.88
CA CYS A 111 -4.73 3.07 1.62
C CYS A 111 -5.67 4.01 2.38
N SER A 112 -6.97 3.70 2.37
CA SER A 112 -8.00 4.52 3.05
C SER A 112 -7.83 4.48 4.56
N THR A 113 -7.51 3.33 5.13
CA THR A 113 -7.26 3.18 6.56
C THR A 113 -6.01 3.95 6.98
N ALA A 114 -4.96 3.92 6.15
CA ALA A 114 -3.75 4.70 6.40
C ALA A 114 -4.07 6.20 6.42
N PHE A 115 -4.87 6.67 5.47
CA PHE A 115 -5.31 8.07 5.43
C PHE A 115 -6.09 8.45 6.69
N ALA A 116 -7.06 7.63 7.08
CA ALA A 116 -7.88 7.88 8.26
C ALA A 116 -7.03 7.92 9.55
N LEU A 117 -6.10 6.97 9.70
CA LEU A 117 -5.22 6.93 10.85
C LEU A 117 -4.26 8.13 10.87
N ALA A 118 -3.70 8.49 9.73
CA ALA A 118 -2.81 9.63 9.62
C ALA A 118 -3.53 10.93 10.00
N ARG A 119 -4.76 11.11 9.53
CA ARG A 119 -5.56 12.28 9.92
C ARG A 119 -5.79 12.30 11.43
N LYS A 120 -6.18 11.17 12.01
CA LYS A 120 -6.47 11.09 13.44
C LYS A 120 -5.23 11.35 14.29
N LYS A 121 -4.09 10.73 13.94
CA LYS A 121 -2.88 10.76 14.78
C LYS A 121 -1.98 11.96 14.49
N LEU A 122 -1.90 12.39 13.24
CA LEU A 122 -0.93 13.41 12.83
C LEU A 122 -1.57 14.77 12.59
N VAL A 123 -2.87 14.84 12.39
CA VAL A 123 -3.61 16.09 12.22
C VAL A 123 -4.48 16.41 13.43
N GLY A 124 -4.90 15.40 14.17
CA GLY A 124 -5.72 15.57 15.36
C GLY A 124 -7.22 15.73 15.08
N ILE A 125 -7.69 15.20 13.96
CA ILE A 125 -9.10 15.29 13.56
C ILE A 125 -9.80 13.96 13.82
#